data_0c4a9432c039578d56a03ef8efdefdcb
#
_entry.id   0c4a9432c039578d56a03ef8efdefdcb
#
_cell.length_a   1.000
_cell.length_b   1.000
_cell.length_c   1.000
_cell.angle_alpha   90.00
_cell.angle_beta   90.00
_cell.angle_gamma   90.00
#
_symmetry.space_group_name_H-M   'P 1'
#
loop_
_entity.id
_entity.type
_entity.pdbx_description
1 polymer ?
#
loop_
_entity_poly.entity_id
_entity_poly.type
_entity_poly.pdbx_seq_one_letter_code
_entity_poly.pdbx_strand_id
1 'polypeptide(L)'
;MENIEPLCVEDAPDAPSAYGFAPCEGGVCAAAGVRASGVSAGFRRNPNRLDLALVVADEACVVAGAFTTNRFCAAPVALSRERAARGRARAVVLNSGNANAATGEPGLAVARRSAQIVADELGCDAQDVLMASTGVIGVPLPVAPFEAGVPAAVASLGADAAHAHDAACAVMTTDTRPKEVALVGNVPDGRGGEVAVHVGGFVKGSGMIQPNMATMLAVLSTDAPLTPEAAHEALLAAVRVSFNKVTVDSDTSTNDTALLLATGAAGGEPVDVDSPAYPAVAAAVRGACVELARMIAADGEGATKLVTVSVMGAATPEDADTVARAIANSPLVKTAVFGHDANWGRVAAAAGKCGVAFDQDRVDIDFLGVPVCRSGLTVPMDEEEMLRRFDESEVEIAVNLGAGACSARVWTCDLTHDYVTINGDYRT
;
A
#
# COMPACT_ATOMS: atom_id res chain seq x y z
N MET A 1 -32.03 -18.94 3.77
CA MET A 1 -30.72 -18.99 3.07
C MET A 1 -29.78 -18.11 3.90
N GLU A 2 -28.73 -18.68 4.43
CA GLU A 2 -27.76 -17.92 5.20
C GLU A 2 -26.86 -17.14 4.22
N ASN A 3 -26.56 -15.88 4.56
CA ASN A 3 -25.61 -15.06 3.83
C ASN A 3 -24.20 -15.59 4.10
N ILE A 4 -23.29 -15.39 3.15
CA ILE A 4 -21.88 -15.62 3.38
C ILE A 4 -21.40 -14.50 4.32
N GLU A 5 -20.85 -14.84 5.51
CA GLU A 5 -20.26 -13.83 6.39
C GLU A 5 -19.01 -13.22 5.74
N PRO A 6 -18.97 -11.90 5.59
CA PRO A 6 -17.81 -11.24 5.02
C PRO A 6 -16.57 -11.42 5.94
N LEU A 7 -15.39 -11.47 5.32
CA LEU A 7 -14.13 -11.46 6.06
C LEU A 7 -13.86 -10.03 6.59
N CYS A 8 -14.36 -9.73 7.80
CA CYS A 8 -14.11 -8.44 8.44
C CYS A 8 -12.66 -8.33 8.89
N VAL A 9 -11.93 -7.35 8.37
CA VAL A 9 -10.55 -7.03 8.82
C VAL A 9 -10.61 -6.28 10.16
N GLU A 10 -11.66 -5.50 10.39
CA GLU A 10 -11.87 -4.72 11.60
C GLU A 10 -12.20 -5.59 12.82
N ASP A 11 -12.82 -6.77 12.61
CA ASP A 11 -13.18 -7.73 13.65
C ASP A 11 -12.15 -8.89 13.77
N ALA A 12 -11.05 -8.84 13.03
CA ALA A 12 -10.00 -9.83 13.18
C ALA A 12 -9.42 -9.77 14.61
N PRO A 13 -9.18 -10.91 15.27
CA PRO A 13 -8.67 -10.93 16.65
C PRO A 13 -7.31 -10.22 16.79
N ASP A 14 -6.69 -9.87 15.70
CA ASP A 14 -5.43 -9.17 15.57
C ASP A 14 -5.55 -7.78 14.90
N ALA A 15 -6.76 -7.21 14.81
CA ALA A 15 -6.97 -5.83 14.36
C ALA A 15 -6.31 -4.82 15.33
N PRO A 16 -5.85 -3.62 14.85
CA PRO A 16 -5.26 -2.61 15.72
C PRO A 16 -6.15 -2.22 16.90
N SER A 17 -7.45 -2.13 16.69
CA SER A 17 -8.45 -1.81 17.73
C SER A 17 -8.51 -2.85 18.86
N ALA A 18 -8.23 -4.13 18.55
CA ALA A 18 -8.14 -5.18 19.58
C ALA A 18 -6.96 -4.95 20.55
N TYR A 19 -5.98 -4.18 20.14
CA TYR A 19 -4.82 -3.76 20.95
C TYR A 19 -4.92 -2.31 21.44
N GLY A 20 -6.09 -1.67 21.32
CA GLY A 20 -6.33 -0.31 21.80
C GLY A 20 -5.78 0.79 20.90
N PHE A 21 -5.34 0.50 19.67
CA PHE A 21 -4.96 1.52 18.72
C PHE A 21 -6.19 2.19 18.11
N ALA A 22 -6.12 3.51 17.99
CA ALA A 22 -7.15 4.35 17.39
C ALA A 22 -6.54 5.30 16.37
N PRO A 23 -7.32 5.78 15.39
CA PRO A 23 -6.89 6.81 14.45
C PRO A 23 -6.45 8.10 15.17
N CYS A 24 -5.40 8.73 14.65
CA CYS A 24 -4.93 10.05 15.09
C CYS A 24 -4.52 10.90 13.89
N GLU A 25 -4.14 12.14 14.13
CA GLU A 25 -3.59 13.03 13.09
C GLU A 25 -2.07 12.86 12.98
N GLY A 26 -1.48 13.36 11.87
CA GLY A 26 -0.03 13.46 11.70
C GLY A 26 0.55 12.70 10.52
N GLY A 27 -0.19 11.76 9.91
CA GLY A 27 0.34 10.98 8.77
C GLY A 27 1.70 10.36 9.13
N VAL A 28 2.68 10.44 8.23
CA VAL A 28 4.04 9.93 8.47
C VAL A 28 4.78 10.64 9.61
N CYS A 29 4.36 11.84 10.00
CA CYS A 29 4.93 12.60 11.12
C CYS A 29 4.26 12.31 12.48
N ALA A 30 3.28 11.40 12.54
CA ALA A 30 2.67 11.00 13.81
C ALA A 30 3.67 10.35 14.76
N ALA A 31 4.63 9.59 14.22
CA ALA A 31 5.71 8.99 14.98
C ALA A 31 6.71 10.08 15.47
N ALA A 32 6.97 10.11 16.77
CA ALA A 32 7.94 11.02 17.34
C ALA A 32 9.33 10.81 16.72
N GLY A 33 10.05 11.91 16.50
CA GLY A 33 11.39 11.89 15.88
C GLY A 33 11.36 11.76 14.35
N VAL A 34 10.20 11.93 13.70
CA VAL A 34 10.06 11.97 12.23
C VAL A 34 9.62 13.36 11.78
N ARG A 35 10.28 13.87 10.75
CA ARG A 35 9.92 15.11 10.04
C ARG A 35 9.77 14.83 8.56
N ALA A 36 8.90 15.57 7.90
CA ALA A 36 8.69 15.45 6.47
C ALA A 36 8.59 16.82 5.80
N SER A 37 8.74 16.82 4.48
CA SER A 37 8.47 17.97 3.63
C SER A 37 8.11 17.53 2.23
N GLY A 38 7.36 18.37 1.52
CA GLY A 38 7.10 18.24 0.09
C GLY A 38 7.39 19.58 -0.59
N VAL A 39 8.15 19.57 -1.68
CA VAL A 39 8.50 20.78 -2.43
C VAL A 39 8.35 20.57 -3.94
N SER A 40 8.25 21.68 -4.68
CA SER A 40 8.40 21.65 -6.14
C SER A 40 9.88 21.81 -6.52
N ALA A 41 10.50 20.74 -6.98
CA ALA A 41 11.90 20.70 -7.37
C ALA A 41 12.11 20.83 -8.89
N GLY A 42 11.04 20.73 -9.69
CA GLY A 42 11.08 20.86 -11.14
C GLY A 42 11.25 19.54 -11.89
N PHE A 43 10.91 18.40 -11.30
CA PHE A 43 10.76 17.14 -12.03
C PHE A 43 9.55 17.17 -12.97
N ARG A 44 8.57 18.01 -12.67
CA ARG A 44 7.36 18.20 -13.45
C ARG A 44 7.32 19.58 -14.10
N ARG A 45 6.58 19.69 -15.22
CA ARG A 45 6.43 20.97 -15.93
C ARG A 45 5.58 22.00 -15.19
N ASN A 46 4.65 21.53 -14.34
CA ASN A 46 3.80 22.41 -13.53
C ASN A 46 4.53 22.83 -12.24
N PRO A 47 4.98 24.08 -12.10
CA PRO A 47 5.75 24.53 -10.95
C PRO A 47 4.93 24.64 -9.66
N ASN A 48 3.60 24.58 -9.75
CA ASN A 48 2.72 24.61 -8.58
C ASN A 48 2.44 23.20 -8.01
N ARG A 49 2.98 22.15 -8.64
CA ARG A 49 2.81 20.78 -8.17
C ARG A 49 4.07 20.35 -7.42
N LEU A 50 3.89 19.87 -6.20
CA LEU A 50 4.96 19.25 -5.43
C LEU A 50 5.42 17.98 -6.15
N ASP A 51 6.73 17.73 -6.20
CA ASP A 51 7.33 16.62 -6.94
C ASP A 51 8.59 16.03 -6.30
N LEU A 52 8.99 16.53 -5.12
CA LEU A 52 10.05 16.01 -4.28
C LEU A 52 9.58 15.95 -2.83
N ALA A 53 9.52 14.76 -2.25
CA ALA A 53 9.26 14.53 -0.84
C ALA A 53 10.56 14.12 -0.11
N LEU A 54 10.68 14.55 1.13
CA LEU A 54 11.74 14.15 2.03
C LEU A 54 11.14 13.75 3.37
N VAL A 55 11.45 12.53 3.85
CA VAL A 55 11.09 12.03 5.18
C VAL A 55 12.39 11.77 5.94
N VAL A 56 12.54 12.37 7.11
CA VAL A 56 13.79 12.37 7.88
C VAL A 56 13.50 11.97 9.31
N ALA A 57 14.24 10.98 9.81
CA ALA A 57 14.30 10.72 11.25
C ALA A 57 15.29 11.69 11.93
N ASP A 58 15.06 12.15 13.15
CA ASP A 58 15.94 13.08 13.87
C ASP A 58 17.33 12.50 14.12
N GLU A 59 17.40 11.18 14.30
CA GLU A 59 18.63 10.39 14.33
C GLU A 59 18.50 9.22 13.37
N ALA A 60 19.63 8.57 13.02
CA ALA A 60 19.55 7.35 12.22
C ALA A 60 18.86 6.24 13.02
N CYS A 61 17.82 5.69 12.45
CA CYS A 61 16.88 4.77 13.09
C CYS A 61 16.86 3.41 12.40
N VAL A 62 16.15 2.46 12.98
CA VAL A 62 15.90 1.16 12.36
C VAL A 62 15.04 1.35 11.10
N VAL A 63 15.36 0.62 10.04
CA VAL A 63 14.59 0.57 8.81
C VAL A 63 14.34 -0.85 8.36
N ALA A 64 13.12 -1.11 7.90
CA ALA A 64 12.78 -2.29 7.12
C ALA A 64 12.29 -1.87 5.73
N GLY A 65 12.50 -2.73 4.73
CA GLY A 65 12.08 -2.48 3.35
C GLY A 65 11.53 -3.72 2.66
N ALA A 66 10.44 -3.53 1.89
CA ALA A 66 9.92 -4.50 0.93
C ALA A 66 9.92 -3.85 -0.47
N PHE A 67 10.31 -4.62 -1.50
CA PHE A 67 10.63 -4.08 -2.81
C PHE A 67 10.09 -4.97 -3.92
N THR A 68 9.80 -4.38 -5.08
CA THR A 68 9.30 -5.08 -6.27
C THR A 68 10.14 -6.31 -6.63
N THR A 69 9.47 -7.36 -7.09
CA THR A 69 10.09 -8.54 -7.69
C THR A 69 10.18 -8.44 -9.22
N ASN A 70 9.73 -7.32 -9.81
CA ASN A 70 9.83 -7.10 -11.25
C ASN A 70 11.30 -7.15 -11.69
N ARG A 71 11.56 -7.89 -12.76
CA ARG A 71 12.93 -8.05 -13.29
C ARG A 71 13.50 -6.78 -13.91
N PHE A 72 12.64 -5.86 -14.36
CA PHE A 72 13.03 -4.49 -14.73
C PHE A 72 13.09 -3.57 -13.50
N CYS A 73 13.73 -4.03 -12.44
CA CYS A 73 13.90 -3.28 -11.20
C CYS A 73 14.59 -1.93 -11.44
N ALA A 74 13.95 -0.86 -10.98
CA ALA A 74 14.47 0.50 -11.12
C ALA A 74 15.71 0.74 -10.27
N ALA A 75 16.57 1.68 -10.70
CA ALA A 75 17.81 2.02 -10.00
C ALA A 75 17.61 2.47 -8.54
N PRO A 76 16.60 3.33 -8.20
CA PRO A 76 16.34 3.67 -6.80
C PRO A 76 15.93 2.48 -5.94
N VAL A 77 15.20 1.50 -6.51
CA VAL A 77 14.85 0.26 -5.80
C VAL A 77 16.09 -0.58 -5.49
N ALA A 78 16.97 -0.76 -6.47
CA ALA A 78 18.22 -1.51 -6.27
C ALA A 78 19.09 -0.88 -5.17
N LEU A 79 19.25 0.46 -5.19
CA LEU A 79 19.97 1.21 -4.18
C LEU A 79 19.36 1.08 -2.79
N SER A 80 18.03 1.27 -2.69
CA SER A 80 17.34 1.26 -1.41
C SER A 80 17.26 -0.14 -0.80
N ARG A 81 17.14 -1.18 -1.63
CA ARG A 81 17.20 -2.58 -1.18
C ARG A 81 18.57 -2.90 -0.56
N GLU A 82 19.66 -2.51 -1.22
CA GLU A 82 21.04 -2.67 -0.70
C GLU A 82 21.20 -1.97 0.66
N ARG A 83 20.74 -0.72 0.77
CA ARG A 83 20.90 0.09 1.97
C ARG A 83 19.99 -0.35 3.11
N ALA A 84 18.71 -0.64 2.83
CA ALA A 84 17.77 -1.12 3.83
C ALA A 84 18.19 -2.46 4.46
N ALA A 85 18.91 -3.31 3.71
CA ALA A 85 19.49 -4.56 4.24
C ALA A 85 20.48 -4.33 5.40
N ARG A 86 20.99 -3.11 5.58
CA ARG A 86 21.82 -2.73 6.75
C ARG A 86 21.00 -2.51 8.02
N GLY A 87 19.66 -2.50 7.92
CA GLY A 87 18.74 -2.29 9.03
C GLY A 87 18.75 -0.87 9.62
N ARG A 88 19.35 0.11 8.93
CA ARG A 88 19.54 1.49 9.43
C ARG A 88 19.33 2.51 8.31
N ALA A 89 18.59 3.59 8.63
CA ALA A 89 18.41 4.75 7.75
C ALA A 89 18.26 6.05 8.55
N ARG A 90 18.51 7.18 7.89
CA ARG A 90 18.30 8.55 8.39
C ARG A 90 17.20 9.26 7.62
N ALA A 91 17.12 9.01 6.31
CA ALA A 91 16.20 9.71 5.43
C ALA A 91 15.71 8.85 4.28
N VAL A 92 14.54 9.20 3.77
CA VAL A 92 13.97 8.71 2.51
C VAL A 92 13.68 9.91 1.63
N VAL A 93 14.27 9.96 0.43
CA VAL A 93 13.96 10.95 -0.60
C VAL A 93 13.13 10.31 -1.71
N LEU A 94 12.02 10.96 -2.09
CA LEU A 94 11.13 10.46 -3.13
C LEU A 94 10.91 11.54 -4.18
N ASN A 95 11.02 11.18 -5.47
CA ASN A 95 10.61 12.08 -6.54
C ASN A 95 9.45 11.50 -7.35
N SER A 96 8.59 12.39 -7.87
CA SER A 96 7.56 12.04 -8.83
C SER A 96 7.82 12.72 -10.19
N GLY A 97 7.37 12.07 -11.29
CA GLY A 97 7.55 12.55 -12.67
C GLY A 97 8.54 11.73 -13.51
N ASN A 98 9.49 11.05 -12.86
CA ASN A 98 10.46 10.16 -13.53
C ASN A 98 10.76 8.96 -12.62
N ALA A 99 10.62 7.76 -13.16
CA ALA A 99 10.77 6.50 -12.44
C ALA A 99 12.24 6.08 -12.25
N ASN A 100 13.18 6.63 -13.04
CA ASN A 100 14.56 6.15 -13.12
C ASN A 100 14.63 4.61 -13.32
N ALA A 101 13.73 4.08 -14.12
CA ALA A 101 13.64 2.67 -14.48
C ALA A 101 14.09 2.45 -15.91
N ALA A 102 14.67 1.29 -16.20
CA ALA A 102 15.27 0.94 -17.50
C ALA A 102 16.39 1.94 -17.93
N THR A 103 17.16 2.45 -16.99
CA THR A 103 18.20 3.48 -17.18
C THR A 103 19.63 2.95 -16.99
N GLY A 104 19.79 1.67 -16.62
CA GLY A 104 21.08 1.01 -16.47
C GLY A 104 22.02 1.64 -15.43
N GLU A 105 23.34 1.47 -15.61
CA GLU A 105 24.37 2.05 -14.73
C GLU A 105 24.29 3.58 -14.61
N PRO A 106 24.03 4.36 -15.68
CA PRO A 106 23.81 5.80 -15.52
C PRO A 106 22.68 6.15 -14.53
N GLY A 107 21.58 5.40 -14.57
CA GLY A 107 20.48 5.59 -13.63
C GLY A 107 20.87 5.30 -12.17
N LEU A 108 21.67 4.25 -11.95
CA LEU A 108 22.20 3.92 -10.62
C LEU A 108 23.19 4.99 -10.12
N ALA A 109 24.03 5.52 -10.99
CA ALA A 109 24.93 6.63 -10.66
C ALA A 109 24.13 7.88 -10.23
N VAL A 110 23.05 8.21 -10.95
CA VAL A 110 22.14 9.30 -10.58
C VAL A 110 21.48 9.04 -9.22
N ALA A 111 20.97 7.83 -8.96
CA ALA A 111 20.37 7.49 -7.68
C ALA A 111 21.36 7.65 -6.52
N ARG A 112 22.63 7.20 -6.68
CA ARG A 112 23.68 7.40 -5.69
C ARG A 112 24.02 8.87 -5.48
N ARG A 113 24.09 9.66 -6.57
CA ARG A 113 24.38 11.10 -6.49
C ARG A 113 23.25 11.86 -5.79
N SER A 114 22.00 11.54 -6.08
CA SER A 114 20.83 12.16 -5.45
C SER A 114 20.80 11.88 -3.94
N ALA A 115 21.08 10.65 -3.53
CA ALA A 115 21.19 10.30 -2.12
C ALA A 115 22.38 11.00 -1.44
N GLN A 116 23.50 11.21 -2.14
CA GLN A 116 24.65 11.96 -1.63
C GLN A 116 24.29 13.43 -1.40
N ILE A 117 23.54 14.07 -2.32
CA ILE A 117 23.07 15.46 -2.15
C ILE A 117 22.24 15.61 -0.87
N VAL A 118 21.33 14.65 -0.62
CA VAL A 118 20.52 14.65 0.61
C VAL A 118 21.41 14.47 1.85
N ALA A 119 22.37 13.56 1.79
CA ALA A 119 23.28 13.29 2.90
C ALA A 119 24.17 14.50 3.23
N ASP A 120 24.70 15.17 2.20
CA ASP A 120 25.51 16.38 2.34
C ASP A 120 24.70 17.50 3.05
N GLU A 121 23.44 17.70 2.64
CA GLU A 121 22.56 18.73 3.21
C GLU A 121 22.11 18.41 4.65
N LEU A 122 21.88 17.13 4.96
CA LEU A 122 21.51 16.67 6.31
C LEU A 122 22.70 16.47 7.25
N GLY A 123 23.93 16.46 6.73
CA GLY A 123 25.15 16.16 7.50
C GLY A 123 25.20 14.71 7.98
N CYS A 124 24.74 13.73 7.17
CA CYS A 124 24.69 12.31 7.52
C CYS A 124 25.43 11.43 6.51
N ASP A 125 25.54 10.13 6.80
CA ASP A 125 26.11 9.16 5.85
C ASP A 125 25.15 8.93 4.68
N ALA A 126 25.64 9.02 3.44
CA ALA A 126 24.86 8.71 2.24
C ALA A 126 24.33 7.28 2.21
N GLN A 127 24.95 6.37 2.93
CA GLN A 127 24.45 5.00 3.09
C GLN A 127 23.17 4.91 3.95
N ASP A 128 22.88 5.94 4.74
CA ASP A 128 21.69 6.04 5.57
C ASP A 128 20.54 6.80 4.87
N VAL A 129 20.71 7.15 3.58
CA VAL A 129 19.69 7.78 2.74
C VAL A 129 19.12 6.78 1.77
N LEU A 130 17.83 6.50 1.86
CA LEU A 130 17.07 5.67 0.92
C LEU A 130 16.41 6.54 -0.14
N MET A 131 16.08 5.95 -1.28
CA MET A 131 15.48 6.65 -2.41
C MET A 131 14.33 5.86 -3.02
N ALA A 132 13.27 6.55 -3.42
CA ALA A 132 12.22 6.01 -4.26
C ALA A 132 11.85 7.01 -5.36
N SER A 133 11.43 6.51 -6.51
CA SER A 133 11.06 7.33 -7.67
C SER A 133 9.80 6.79 -8.34
N THR A 134 9.02 7.65 -8.96
CA THR A 134 7.83 7.25 -9.72
C THR A 134 7.59 8.19 -10.91
N GLY A 135 7.01 7.68 -11.98
CA GLY A 135 6.68 8.44 -13.19
C GLY A 135 7.16 7.73 -14.46
N VAL A 136 7.63 8.49 -15.45
CA VAL A 136 8.00 7.96 -16.77
C VAL A 136 9.15 6.96 -16.70
N ILE A 137 9.01 5.83 -17.38
CA ILE A 137 10.01 4.76 -17.52
C ILE A 137 10.85 5.00 -18.78
N GLY A 138 12.14 4.61 -18.76
CA GLY A 138 13.03 4.66 -19.93
C GLY A 138 13.60 6.05 -20.22
N VAL A 139 13.36 7.04 -19.39
CA VAL A 139 13.90 8.38 -19.51
C VAL A 139 14.97 8.62 -18.43
N PRO A 140 16.17 9.12 -18.77
CA PRO A 140 17.19 9.45 -17.79
C PRO A 140 16.68 10.43 -16.74
N LEU A 141 16.89 10.11 -15.46
CA LEU A 141 16.53 11.00 -14.35
C LEU A 141 17.56 12.14 -14.27
N PRO A 142 17.14 13.42 -14.31
CA PRO A 142 18.06 14.54 -14.15
C PRO A 142 18.47 14.72 -12.68
N VAL A 143 19.74 15.07 -12.42
CA VAL A 143 20.24 15.38 -11.07
C VAL A 143 19.89 16.81 -10.64
N ALA A 144 19.85 17.76 -11.59
CA ALA A 144 19.63 19.17 -11.30
C ALA A 144 18.40 19.49 -10.41
N PRO A 145 17.23 18.84 -10.55
CA PRO A 145 16.12 19.04 -9.63
C PRO A 145 16.43 18.65 -8.18
N PHE A 146 17.28 17.63 -7.95
CA PHE A 146 17.73 17.31 -6.59
C PHE A 146 18.66 18.41 -6.04
N GLU A 147 19.62 18.89 -6.83
CA GLU A 147 20.53 19.95 -6.43
C GLU A 147 19.80 21.25 -6.08
N ALA A 148 18.72 21.56 -6.79
CA ALA A 148 17.90 22.74 -6.52
C ALA A 148 16.86 22.52 -5.40
N GLY A 149 16.22 21.35 -5.34
CA GLY A 149 15.09 21.09 -4.47
C GLY A 149 15.46 20.59 -3.07
N VAL A 150 16.54 19.82 -2.92
CA VAL A 150 16.92 19.24 -1.62
C VAL A 150 17.21 20.30 -0.56
N PRO A 151 17.96 21.39 -0.81
CA PRO A 151 18.12 22.44 0.19
C PRO A 151 16.79 23.06 0.66
N ALA A 152 15.84 23.28 -0.27
CA ALA A 152 14.52 23.78 0.07
C ALA A 152 13.70 22.75 0.86
N ALA A 153 13.77 21.48 0.49
CA ALA A 153 13.11 20.40 1.21
C ALA A 153 13.63 20.26 2.66
N VAL A 154 14.93 20.35 2.86
CA VAL A 154 15.54 20.31 4.20
C VAL A 154 15.15 21.54 5.02
N ALA A 155 15.15 22.72 4.42
CA ALA A 155 14.76 23.95 5.10
C ALA A 155 13.26 23.99 5.51
N SER A 156 12.42 23.24 4.81
CA SER A 156 10.97 23.15 5.07
C SER A 156 10.55 21.90 5.86
N LEU A 157 11.48 21.15 6.45
CA LEU A 157 11.15 20.00 7.28
C LEU A 157 10.35 20.39 8.53
N GLY A 158 9.21 19.75 8.73
CA GLY A 158 8.38 19.89 9.94
C GLY A 158 7.79 18.57 10.41
N ALA A 159 7.26 18.56 11.61
CA ALA A 159 6.78 17.36 12.31
C ALA A 159 5.25 17.33 12.47
N ASP A 160 4.52 18.23 11.83
CA ASP A 160 3.07 18.29 11.94
C ASP A 160 2.36 17.64 10.73
N ALA A 161 1.03 17.56 10.82
CA ALA A 161 0.18 16.97 9.79
C ALA A 161 0.29 17.67 8.43
N ALA A 162 0.55 18.99 8.38
CA ALA A 162 0.65 19.73 7.13
C ALA A 162 1.92 19.32 6.36
N HIS A 163 3.04 19.14 7.04
CA HIS A 163 4.29 18.68 6.43
C HIS A 163 4.22 17.21 5.96
N ALA A 164 3.51 16.36 6.73
CA ALA A 164 3.21 14.98 6.30
C ALA A 164 2.36 14.98 5.03
N HIS A 165 1.33 15.82 4.97
CA HIS A 165 0.45 15.97 3.82
C HIS A 165 1.19 16.47 2.58
N ASP A 166 2.07 17.46 2.71
CA ASP A 166 2.89 17.95 1.60
C ASP A 166 3.80 16.84 1.03
N ALA A 167 4.38 16.01 1.89
CA ALA A 167 5.16 14.86 1.46
C ALA A 167 4.31 13.83 0.70
N ALA A 168 3.12 13.52 1.19
CA ALA A 168 2.18 12.63 0.52
C ALA A 168 1.72 13.18 -0.85
N CYS A 169 1.47 14.49 -0.94
CA CYS A 169 1.13 15.17 -2.19
C CYS A 169 2.27 15.15 -3.21
N ALA A 170 3.53 15.28 -2.76
CA ALA A 170 4.69 15.36 -3.62
C ALA A 170 5.00 14.05 -4.38
N VAL A 171 4.52 12.92 -3.89
CA VAL A 171 4.73 11.62 -4.53
C VAL A 171 3.61 11.18 -5.48
N MET A 172 2.48 11.87 -5.48
CA MET A 172 1.32 11.54 -6.33
C MET A 172 1.66 11.61 -7.82
N THR A 173 1.07 10.71 -8.62
CA THR A 173 1.17 10.72 -10.08
C THR A 173 -0.19 10.94 -10.73
N THR A 174 -0.92 9.88 -10.98
CA THR A 174 -2.31 9.86 -11.45
C THR A 174 -3.31 9.79 -10.29
N ASP A 175 -2.81 9.70 -9.08
CA ASP A 175 -3.61 9.74 -7.85
C ASP A 175 -4.51 10.99 -7.82
N THR A 176 -5.76 10.84 -7.41
CA THR A 176 -6.71 11.97 -7.32
C THR A 176 -6.66 12.64 -5.95
N ARG A 177 -6.14 11.94 -4.92
CA ARG A 177 -6.02 12.41 -3.54
C ARG A 177 -4.80 11.79 -2.85
N PRO A 178 -4.19 12.50 -1.88
CA PRO A 178 -3.17 11.90 -1.01
C PRO A 178 -3.77 10.79 -0.14
N LYS A 179 -2.98 9.79 0.19
CA LYS A 179 -3.37 8.62 0.96
C LYS A 179 -2.47 8.53 2.18
N GLU A 180 -3.04 8.83 3.34
CA GLU A 180 -2.33 8.97 4.60
C GLU A 180 -3.06 8.24 5.72
N VAL A 181 -2.32 7.77 6.70
CA VAL A 181 -2.85 7.11 7.89
C VAL A 181 -1.99 7.44 9.10
N ALA A 182 -2.61 7.52 10.26
CA ALA A 182 -1.91 7.50 11.55
C ALA A 182 -2.77 6.85 12.62
N LEU A 183 -2.10 6.08 13.48
CA LEU A 183 -2.68 5.34 14.59
C LEU A 183 -1.88 5.61 15.87
N VAL A 184 -2.55 5.64 17.02
CA VAL A 184 -1.92 5.73 18.34
C VAL A 184 -2.52 4.71 19.29
N GLY A 185 -1.69 4.08 20.11
CA GLY A 185 -2.11 3.14 21.14
C GLY A 185 -1.05 3.00 22.23
N ASN A 186 -1.43 2.44 23.38
CA ASN A 186 -0.50 2.16 24.46
C ASN A 186 -0.01 0.72 24.38
N VAL A 187 1.29 0.54 24.57
CA VAL A 187 1.93 -0.78 24.61
C VAL A 187 2.78 -0.94 25.86
N PRO A 188 3.03 -2.16 26.34
CA PRO A 188 3.96 -2.40 27.46
C PRO A 188 5.34 -1.80 27.18
N ASP A 189 5.91 -1.06 28.12
CA ASP A 189 7.23 -0.41 28.00
C ASP A 189 8.42 -1.34 28.34
N GLY A 190 8.14 -2.60 28.70
CA GLY A 190 9.13 -3.57 29.14
C GLY A 190 9.64 -3.37 30.59
N ARG A 191 9.21 -2.30 31.28
CA ARG A 191 9.61 -1.93 32.63
C ARG A 191 8.48 -2.02 33.65
N GLY A 192 7.34 -2.54 33.25
CA GLY A 192 6.13 -2.72 34.04
C GLY A 192 5.14 -1.57 33.97
N GLY A 193 5.33 -0.63 33.01
CA GLY A 193 4.41 0.43 32.62
C GLY A 193 3.93 0.28 31.18
N GLU A 194 3.31 1.33 30.67
CA GLU A 194 2.89 1.47 29.28
C GLU A 194 3.45 2.77 28.69
N VAL A 195 3.65 2.76 27.38
CA VAL A 195 4.07 3.92 26.60
C VAL A 195 3.17 4.08 25.37
N ALA A 196 2.83 5.31 25.04
CA ALA A 196 2.10 5.62 23.81
C ALA A 196 3.02 5.42 22.61
N VAL A 197 2.57 4.64 21.65
CA VAL A 197 3.25 4.37 20.38
C VAL A 197 2.38 4.84 19.24
N HIS A 198 3.00 5.49 18.26
CA HIS A 198 2.38 5.93 17.03
C HIS A 198 2.87 5.10 15.85
N VAL A 199 1.96 4.84 14.92
CA VAL A 199 2.28 4.31 13.59
C VAL A 199 1.61 5.21 12.57
N GLY A 200 2.40 5.76 11.65
CA GLY A 200 1.87 6.63 10.61
C GLY A 200 2.47 6.32 9.25
N GLY A 201 1.94 6.93 8.21
CA GLY A 201 2.50 6.74 6.88
C GLY A 201 1.65 7.34 5.77
N PHE A 202 2.20 7.28 4.59
CA PHE A 202 1.50 7.59 3.35
C PHE A 202 1.82 6.57 2.26
N VAL A 203 0.97 6.52 1.26
CA VAL A 203 1.19 5.73 0.05
C VAL A 203 0.75 6.50 -1.19
N LYS A 204 1.42 6.29 -2.31
CA LYS A 204 0.92 6.67 -3.64
C LYS A 204 0.72 5.41 -4.48
N GLY A 205 -0.30 5.45 -5.30
CA GLY A 205 -0.63 4.41 -6.28
C GLY A 205 -2.07 4.57 -6.79
N SER A 206 -2.25 4.45 -8.10
CA SER A 206 -3.53 4.59 -8.78
C SER A 206 -3.60 3.71 -10.04
N GLY A 207 -2.54 3.68 -10.88
CA GLY A 207 -2.37 2.76 -12.00
C GLY A 207 -1.07 1.96 -11.93
N MET A 208 -0.95 0.92 -12.79
CA MET A 208 0.11 -0.09 -12.76
C MET A 208 0.15 -0.76 -11.37
N ILE A 209 -1.02 -1.26 -10.91
CA ILE A 209 -1.21 -1.79 -9.56
C ILE A 209 -1.62 -3.27 -9.59
N GLN A 210 -0.65 -4.15 -9.42
CA GLN A 210 -0.80 -5.51 -8.90
C GLN A 210 0.48 -5.92 -8.16
N PRO A 211 0.59 -5.62 -6.89
CA PRO A 211 1.78 -5.93 -6.13
C PRO A 211 2.01 -7.44 -6.00
N ASN A 212 3.19 -7.88 -6.42
CA ASN A 212 3.78 -9.13 -5.97
C ASN A 212 5.07 -8.77 -5.22
N MET A 213 4.92 -8.31 -3.96
CA MET A 213 5.85 -7.53 -3.16
C MET A 213 5.94 -6.06 -3.64
N ALA A 214 4.79 -5.40 -3.79
CA ALA A 214 4.48 -3.99 -3.90
C ALA A 214 4.40 -3.37 -5.31
N THR A 215 3.24 -2.68 -5.66
CA THR A 215 3.12 -1.75 -6.80
C THR A 215 2.73 -0.37 -6.29
N MET A 216 3.59 0.27 -5.49
CA MET A 216 3.32 1.56 -4.87
C MET A 216 4.58 2.13 -4.24
N LEU A 217 4.57 3.37 -3.84
CA LEU A 217 5.57 3.92 -2.94
C LEU A 217 4.90 4.18 -1.60
N ALA A 218 5.29 3.44 -0.56
CA ALA A 218 4.85 3.66 0.81
C ALA A 218 6.02 3.99 1.71
N VAL A 219 5.83 4.99 2.57
CA VAL A 219 6.71 5.26 3.70
C VAL A 219 5.87 5.23 4.96
N LEU A 220 6.21 4.30 5.83
CA LEU A 220 5.62 4.18 7.16
C LEU A 220 6.66 4.59 8.21
N SER A 221 6.17 5.05 9.34
CA SER A 221 6.96 5.42 10.50
C SER A 221 6.33 4.87 11.78
N THR A 222 7.17 4.57 12.75
CA THR A 222 6.75 4.31 14.13
C THR A 222 7.79 4.86 15.10
N ASP A 223 7.35 5.30 16.26
CA ASP A 223 8.23 5.67 17.37
C ASP A 223 8.50 4.52 18.34
N ALA A 224 7.92 3.33 18.09
CA ALA A 224 8.26 2.12 18.82
C ALA A 224 9.76 1.76 18.68
N PRO A 225 10.43 1.31 19.74
CA PRO A 225 11.84 0.93 19.70
C PRO A 225 12.04 -0.50 19.15
N LEU A 226 11.58 -0.72 17.90
CA LEU A 226 11.70 -2.01 17.23
C LEU A 226 13.17 -2.38 16.95
N THR A 227 13.51 -3.66 17.16
CA THR A 227 14.76 -4.19 16.61
C THR A 227 14.68 -4.29 15.08
N PRO A 228 15.81 -4.35 14.36
CA PRO A 228 15.80 -4.52 12.90
C PRO A 228 15.01 -5.76 12.45
N GLU A 229 15.12 -6.87 13.19
CA GLU A 229 14.40 -8.12 12.92
C GLU A 229 12.90 -7.94 13.13
N ALA A 230 12.47 -7.36 14.25
CA ALA A 230 11.06 -7.09 14.54
C ALA A 230 10.42 -6.13 13.51
N ALA A 231 11.14 -5.08 13.12
CA ALA A 231 10.67 -4.16 12.09
C ALA A 231 10.51 -4.86 10.72
N HIS A 232 11.45 -5.74 10.36
CA HIS A 232 11.41 -6.51 9.13
C HIS A 232 10.22 -7.48 9.11
N GLU A 233 10.05 -8.27 10.15
CA GLU A 233 8.93 -9.22 10.27
C GLU A 233 7.57 -8.51 10.28
N ALA A 234 7.43 -7.41 11.04
CA ALA A 234 6.20 -6.62 11.08
C ALA A 234 5.83 -6.07 9.70
N LEU A 235 6.81 -5.49 8.97
CA LEU A 235 6.57 -4.96 7.62
C LEU A 235 6.22 -6.06 6.63
N LEU A 236 6.97 -7.17 6.58
CA LEU A 236 6.70 -8.25 5.63
C LEU A 236 5.35 -8.92 5.88
N ALA A 237 4.99 -9.16 7.16
CA ALA A 237 3.69 -9.70 7.53
C ALA A 237 2.56 -8.75 7.10
N ALA A 238 2.72 -7.44 7.35
CA ALA A 238 1.75 -6.43 6.94
C ALA A 238 1.57 -6.37 5.41
N VAL A 239 2.67 -6.33 4.64
CA VAL A 239 2.65 -6.28 3.16
C VAL A 239 1.92 -7.47 2.56
N ARG A 240 2.11 -8.68 3.11
CA ARG A 240 1.46 -9.91 2.60
C ARG A 240 -0.07 -9.85 2.63
N VAL A 241 -0.65 -9.19 3.62
CA VAL A 241 -2.11 -9.15 3.84
C VAL A 241 -2.74 -7.81 3.43
N SER A 242 -1.93 -6.85 2.97
CA SER A 242 -2.36 -5.52 2.58
C SER A 242 -1.99 -5.20 1.12
N PHE A 243 -0.85 -4.60 0.88
CA PHE A 243 -0.43 -4.16 -0.46
C PHE A 243 -0.42 -5.31 -1.47
N ASN A 244 0.02 -6.51 -1.09
CA ASN A 244 -0.04 -7.69 -1.96
C ASN A 244 -1.48 -8.20 -2.21
N LYS A 245 -2.49 -7.59 -1.63
CA LYS A 245 -3.91 -7.93 -1.83
C LYS A 245 -4.66 -6.87 -2.64
N VAL A 246 -3.95 -5.95 -3.28
CA VAL A 246 -4.55 -4.93 -4.17
C VAL A 246 -4.28 -5.28 -5.63
N THR A 247 -5.23 -4.97 -6.50
CA THR A 247 -5.01 -4.91 -7.95
C THR A 247 -5.93 -3.85 -8.58
N VAL A 248 -5.41 -3.06 -9.50
CA VAL A 248 -6.19 -2.13 -10.32
C VAL A 248 -6.29 -2.63 -11.76
N ASP A 249 -5.16 -3.01 -12.35
CA ASP A 249 -5.01 -3.31 -13.77
C ASP A 249 -4.16 -4.54 -14.08
N SER A 250 -3.82 -5.33 -13.07
CA SER A 250 -2.98 -6.53 -13.15
C SER A 250 -1.50 -6.32 -13.52
N ASP A 251 -1.03 -5.08 -13.62
CA ASP A 251 0.36 -4.78 -13.97
C ASP A 251 1.23 -4.53 -12.73
N THR A 252 2.44 -5.13 -12.70
CA THR A 252 3.42 -4.97 -11.61
C THR A 252 4.47 -3.93 -11.99
N SER A 253 4.64 -2.90 -11.17
CA SER A 253 5.57 -1.80 -11.41
C SER A 253 7.04 -2.20 -11.24
N THR A 254 7.91 -1.41 -11.86
CA THR A 254 9.36 -1.50 -11.74
C THR A 254 9.93 -0.84 -10.47
N ASN A 255 9.10 -0.04 -9.76
CA ASN A 255 9.58 0.89 -8.72
C ASN A 255 9.07 0.61 -7.32
N ASP A 256 8.25 -0.41 -7.11
CA ASP A 256 7.54 -0.62 -5.87
C ASP A 256 8.46 -0.71 -4.67
N THR A 257 8.11 0.07 -3.66
CA THR A 257 8.91 0.23 -2.44
C THR A 257 7.99 0.51 -1.26
N ALA A 258 8.05 -0.33 -0.23
CA ALA A 258 7.47 -0.07 1.08
C ALA A 258 8.60 0.01 2.11
N LEU A 259 8.65 1.09 2.88
CA LEU A 259 9.64 1.33 3.92
C LEU A 259 8.94 1.57 5.25
N LEU A 260 9.52 1.03 6.33
CA LEU A 260 9.14 1.30 7.71
C LEU A 260 10.35 1.86 8.44
N LEU A 261 10.24 3.09 8.94
CA LEU A 261 11.21 3.75 9.82
C LEU A 261 10.74 3.57 11.27
N ALA A 262 11.59 3.04 12.14
CA ALA A 262 11.30 2.88 13.56
C ALA A 262 12.31 3.69 14.38
N THR A 263 11.87 4.85 14.91
CA THR A 263 12.76 5.82 15.55
C THR A 263 13.14 5.43 16.98
N GLY A 264 12.29 4.67 17.67
CA GLY A 264 12.47 4.35 19.09
C GLY A 264 12.20 5.53 20.02
N ALA A 265 11.68 6.65 19.50
CA ALA A 265 11.51 7.90 20.27
C ALA A 265 10.41 7.82 21.34
N ALA A 266 9.49 6.85 21.27
CA ALA A 266 8.52 6.58 22.32
C ALA A 266 9.21 6.11 23.62
N GLY A 267 10.43 5.55 23.52
CA GLY A 267 11.16 4.99 24.67
C GLY A 267 10.72 3.58 25.02
N GLY A 268 11.04 3.14 26.22
CA GLY A 268 10.84 1.74 26.64
C GLY A 268 12.07 0.88 26.40
N GLU A 269 11.91 -0.45 26.58
CA GLU A 269 12.92 -1.44 26.20
C GLU A 269 12.81 -1.77 24.71
N PRO A 270 13.91 -2.20 24.04
CA PRO A 270 13.85 -2.68 22.67
C PRO A 270 12.77 -3.75 22.48
N VAL A 271 11.98 -3.61 21.42
CA VAL A 271 10.90 -4.53 21.08
C VAL A 271 11.39 -5.48 19.99
N ASP A 272 11.61 -6.74 20.34
CA ASP A 272 11.85 -7.85 19.42
C ASP A 272 10.57 -8.67 19.19
N VAL A 273 10.64 -9.70 18.36
CA VAL A 273 9.48 -10.53 17.99
C VAL A 273 8.85 -11.30 19.16
N ASP A 274 9.59 -11.54 20.22
CA ASP A 274 9.15 -12.25 21.42
C ASP A 274 8.68 -11.29 22.53
N SER A 275 8.85 -9.98 22.36
CA SER A 275 8.46 -8.95 23.31
C SER A 275 6.93 -8.86 23.47
N PRO A 276 6.40 -8.66 24.69
CA PRO A 276 4.96 -8.50 24.91
C PRO A 276 4.33 -7.35 24.13
N ALA A 277 5.08 -6.32 23.78
CA ALA A 277 4.62 -5.17 22.99
C ALA A 277 4.52 -5.49 21.48
N TYR A 278 5.28 -6.48 20.98
CA TYR A 278 5.39 -6.75 19.55
C TYR A 278 4.05 -7.04 18.86
N PRO A 279 3.15 -7.91 19.38
CA PRO A 279 1.88 -8.19 18.71
C PRO A 279 1.05 -6.93 18.46
N ALA A 280 1.03 -6.00 19.41
CA ALA A 280 0.28 -4.75 19.31
C ALA A 280 0.89 -3.81 18.26
N VAL A 281 2.22 -3.62 18.27
CA VAL A 281 2.91 -2.79 17.29
C VAL A 281 2.79 -3.38 15.88
N ALA A 282 2.97 -4.69 15.73
CA ALA A 282 2.81 -5.39 14.45
C ALA A 282 1.37 -5.29 13.91
N ALA A 283 0.36 -5.38 14.80
CA ALA A 283 -1.04 -5.16 14.43
C ALA A 283 -1.29 -3.73 13.95
N ALA A 284 -0.69 -2.72 14.59
CA ALA A 284 -0.82 -1.33 14.19
C ALA A 284 -0.16 -1.07 12.81
N VAL A 285 1.05 -1.60 12.57
CA VAL A 285 1.72 -1.53 11.26
C VAL A 285 0.87 -2.21 10.19
N ARG A 286 0.31 -3.39 10.48
CA ARG A 286 -0.57 -4.10 9.57
C ARG A 286 -1.84 -3.32 9.27
N GLY A 287 -2.52 -2.76 10.28
CA GLY A 287 -3.72 -1.96 10.11
C GLY A 287 -3.47 -0.73 9.26
N ALA A 288 -2.37 -0.01 9.51
CA ALA A 288 -1.96 1.12 8.67
C ALA A 288 -1.76 0.70 7.20
N CYS A 289 -1.07 -0.42 6.95
CA CYS A 289 -0.87 -0.95 5.60
C CYS A 289 -2.19 -1.37 4.93
N VAL A 290 -3.14 -1.97 5.67
CA VAL A 290 -4.46 -2.36 5.14
C VAL A 290 -5.27 -1.14 4.73
N GLU A 291 -5.34 -0.11 5.57
CA GLU A 291 -6.04 1.14 5.23
C GLU A 291 -5.44 1.81 3.99
N LEU A 292 -4.12 1.93 3.92
CA LEU A 292 -3.43 2.48 2.75
C LEU A 292 -3.68 1.64 1.49
N ALA A 293 -3.71 0.32 1.60
CA ALA A 293 -4.01 -0.59 0.49
C ALA A 293 -5.45 -0.42 -0.04
N ARG A 294 -6.43 -0.26 0.85
CA ARG A 294 -7.83 0.04 0.48
C ARG A 294 -7.93 1.40 -0.22
N MET A 295 -7.21 2.41 0.28
CA MET A 295 -7.16 3.73 -0.35
C MET A 295 -6.58 3.69 -1.77
N ILE A 296 -5.58 2.83 -2.04
CA ILE A 296 -5.05 2.61 -3.40
C ILE A 296 -6.14 2.05 -4.31
N ALA A 297 -6.82 1.00 -3.90
CA ALA A 297 -7.87 0.37 -4.70
C ALA A 297 -9.04 1.33 -4.94
N ALA A 298 -9.45 2.09 -3.92
CA ALA A 298 -10.54 3.08 -4.01
C ALA A 298 -10.20 4.30 -4.89
N ASP A 299 -8.91 4.55 -5.15
CA ASP A 299 -8.40 5.65 -5.99
C ASP A 299 -7.70 5.11 -7.25
N GLY A 300 -8.08 3.92 -7.71
CA GLY A 300 -7.62 3.38 -8.99
C GLY A 300 -7.97 4.30 -10.15
N GLU A 301 -7.15 4.33 -11.21
CA GLU A 301 -7.37 5.22 -12.36
C GLU A 301 -8.77 5.08 -12.94
N GLY A 302 -9.56 6.15 -12.85
CA GLY A 302 -10.95 6.20 -13.32
C GLY A 302 -11.95 5.41 -12.44
N ALA A 303 -11.55 4.92 -11.27
CA ALA A 303 -12.42 4.14 -10.39
C ALA A 303 -13.57 4.96 -9.82
N THR A 304 -14.73 4.33 -9.70
CA THR A 304 -15.92 4.87 -9.02
C THR A 304 -16.35 4.02 -7.81
N LYS A 305 -15.84 2.79 -7.72
CA LYS A 305 -16.15 1.83 -6.65
C LYS A 305 -14.90 1.16 -6.13
N LEU A 306 -14.78 1.06 -4.80
CA LEU A 306 -13.90 0.08 -4.16
C LEU A 306 -14.57 -1.29 -4.22
N VAL A 307 -13.88 -2.30 -4.73
CA VAL A 307 -14.41 -3.67 -4.80
C VAL A 307 -13.58 -4.57 -3.90
N THR A 308 -14.26 -5.23 -2.97
CA THR A 308 -13.68 -6.27 -2.12
C THR A 308 -14.11 -7.63 -2.64
N VAL A 309 -13.16 -8.47 -3.03
CA VAL A 309 -13.41 -9.87 -3.42
C VAL A 309 -12.95 -10.76 -2.27
N SER A 310 -13.91 -11.38 -1.58
CA SER A 310 -13.69 -12.32 -0.49
C SER A 310 -13.94 -13.75 -0.96
N VAL A 311 -12.93 -14.62 -0.91
CA VAL A 311 -13.07 -16.04 -1.26
C VAL A 311 -12.86 -16.87 -0.01
N MET A 312 -13.79 -17.76 0.28
CA MET A 312 -13.81 -18.66 1.43
C MET A 312 -13.99 -20.10 0.96
N GLY A 313 -13.81 -21.05 1.87
CA GLY A 313 -14.04 -22.45 1.59
C GLY A 313 -13.06 -23.06 0.58
N ALA A 314 -11.89 -22.49 0.40
CA ALA A 314 -10.82 -23.06 -0.46
C ALA A 314 -10.06 -24.17 0.26
N ALA A 315 -9.41 -25.05 -0.52
CA ALA A 315 -8.59 -26.14 0.02
C ALA A 315 -7.30 -25.62 0.67
N THR A 316 -6.67 -24.59 0.07
CA THR A 316 -5.45 -23.95 0.58
C THR A 316 -5.59 -22.42 0.56
N PRO A 317 -4.78 -21.68 1.35
CA PRO A 317 -4.74 -20.22 1.27
C PRO A 317 -4.33 -19.70 -0.12
N GLU A 318 -3.45 -20.42 -0.81
CA GLU A 318 -2.97 -20.10 -2.15
C GLU A 318 -4.08 -20.25 -3.19
N ASP A 319 -4.93 -21.28 -3.06
CA ASP A 319 -6.12 -21.47 -3.92
C ASP A 319 -7.12 -20.34 -3.71
N ALA A 320 -7.38 -19.95 -2.45
CA ALA A 320 -8.25 -18.82 -2.14
C ALA A 320 -7.75 -17.52 -2.78
N ASP A 321 -6.45 -17.22 -2.64
CA ASP A 321 -5.83 -16.02 -3.23
C ASP A 321 -5.87 -16.05 -4.76
N THR A 322 -5.61 -17.20 -5.36
CA THR A 322 -5.64 -17.38 -6.83
C THR A 322 -7.02 -17.10 -7.39
N VAL A 323 -8.08 -17.65 -6.76
CA VAL A 323 -9.47 -17.41 -7.19
C VAL A 323 -9.86 -15.95 -6.96
N ALA A 324 -9.58 -15.38 -5.78
CA ALA A 324 -9.89 -13.98 -5.48
C ALA A 324 -9.23 -13.02 -6.48
N ARG A 325 -7.97 -13.26 -6.79
CA ARG A 325 -7.21 -12.47 -7.76
C ARG A 325 -7.72 -12.63 -9.19
N ALA A 326 -8.12 -13.84 -9.59
CA ALA A 326 -8.69 -14.09 -10.91
C ALA A 326 -10.02 -13.35 -11.11
N ILE A 327 -10.83 -13.26 -10.07
CA ILE A 327 -12.09 -12.49 -10.07
C ILE A 327 -11.78 -10.98 -10.11
N ALA A 328 -10.92 -10.49 -9.21
CA ALA A 328 -10.55 -9.09 -9.09
C ALA A 328 -9.90 -8.52 -10.37
N ASN A 329 -9.15 -9.34 -11.10
CA ASN A 329 -8.50 -8.98 -12.37
C ASN A 329 -9.39 -9.16 -13.61
N SER A 330 -10.61 -9.67 -13.46
CA SER A 330 -11.47 -9.91 -14.63
C SER A 330 -12.07 -8.61 -15.16
N PRO A 331 -11.71 -8.17 -16.38
CA PRO A 331 -12.34 -6.98 -16.98
C PRO A 331 -13.87 -7.09 -17.05
N LEU A 332 -14.40 -8.31 -17.30
CA LEU A 332 -15.84 -8.52 -17.36
C LEU A 332 -16.51 -8.37 -15.98
N VAL A 333 -15.86 -8.78 -14.89
CA VAL A 333 -16.37 -8.55 -13.53
C VAL A 333 -16.31 -7.06 -13.19
N LYS A 334 -15.17 -6.41 -13.44
CA LYS A 334 -14.97 -4.99 -13.13
C LYS A 334 -15.94 -4.08 -13.92
N THR A 335 -16.22 -4.38 -15.18
CA THR A 335 -17.20 -3.65 -16.00
C THR A 335 -18.65 -3.94 -15.59
N ALA A 336 -18.97 -5.13 -15.06
CA ALA A 336 -20.27 -5.42 -14.48
C ALA A 336 -20.52 -4.56 -13.24
N VAL A 337 -19.53 -4.46 -12.35
CA VAL A 337 -19.62 -3.58 -11.17
C VAL A 337 -19.83 -2.12 -11.58
N PHE A 338 -19.11 -1.61 -12.58
CA PHE A 338 -19.33 -0.27 -13.13
C PHE A 338 -20.76 -0.08 -13.67
N GLY A 339 -21.32 -1.11 -14.29
CA GLY A 339 -22.68 -1.11 -14.82
C GLY A 339 -23.77 -1.42 -13.78
N HIS A 340 -23.42 -1.51 -12.50
CA HIS A 340 -24.33 -1.89 -11.39
C HIS A 340 -25.04 -3.24 -11.64
N ASP A 341 -24.33 -4.18 -12.27
CA ASP A 341 -24.83 -5.52 -12.60
C ASP A 341 -24.18 -6.57 -11.68
N ALA A 342 -24.98 -7.20 -10.82
CA ALA A 342 -24.56 -8.30 -9.95
C ALA A 342 -24.35 -9.60 -10.76
N ASN A 343 -23.47 -9.53 -11.76
CA ASN A 343 -23.25 -10.60 -12.74
C ASN A 343 -22.43 -11.75 -12.17
N TRP A 344 -23.09 -12.60 -11.37
CA TRP A 344 -22.45 -13.77 -10.78
C TRP A 344 -21.89 -14.73 -11.83
N GLY A 345 -22.47 -14.80 -13.02
CA GLY A 345 -21.98 -15.64 -14.13
C GLY A 345 -20.55 -15.23 -14.57
N ARG A 346 -20.23 -13.92 -14.58
CA ARG A 346 -18.87 -13.42 -14.85
C ARG A 346 -17.92 -13.75 -13.72
N VAL A 347 -18.39 -13.71 -12.47
CA VAL A 347 -17.59 -14.12 -11.28
C VAL A 347 -17.27 -15.61 -11.37
N ALA A 348 -18.28 -16.47 -11.61
CA ALA A 348 -18.10 -17.91 -11.77
C ALA A 348 -17.16 -18.26 -12.93
N ALA A 349 -17.28 -17.58 -14.08
CA ALA A 349 -16.40 -17.77 -15.22
C ALA A 349 -14.95 -17.37 -14.89
N ALA A 350 -14.73 -16.28 -14.14
CA ALA A 350 -13.41 -15.84 -13.71
C ALA A 350 -12.79 -16.83 -12.72
N ALA A 351 -13.55 -17.33 -11.75
CA ALA A 351 -13.14 -18.37 -10.81
C ALA A 351 -12.80 -19.67 -11.55
N GLY A 352 -13.67 -20.13 -12.46
CA GLY A 352 -13.50 -21.41 -13.14
C GLY A 352 -12.31 -21.50 -14.09
N LYS A 353 -11.78 -20.37 -14.59
CA LYS A 353 -10.62 -20.36 -15.50
C LYS A 353 -9.26 -20.33 -14.80
N CYS A 354 -9.19 -20.13 -13.48
CA CYS A 354 -7.93 -19.83 -12.78
C CYS A 354 -7.05 -21.06 -12.50
N GLY A 355 -7.54 -22.29 -12.82
CA GLY A 355 -6.80 -23.52 -12.65
C GLY A 355 -6.91 -24.17 -11.27
N VAL A 356 -7.60 -23.54 -10.32
CA VAL A 356 -7.90 -24.11 -8.99
C VAL A 356 -9.01 -25.16 -9.13
N ALA A 357 -8.84 -26.30 -8.47
CA ALA A 357 -9.85 -27.35 -8.48
C ALA A 357 -10.92 -27.10 -7.41
N PHE A 358 -12.18 -27.05 -7.82
CA PHE A 358 -13.36 -27.03 -6.95
C PHE A 358 -14.56 -27.61 -7.67
N ASP A 359 -15.60 -27.98 -6.92
CA ASP A 359 -16.87 -28.49 -7.45
C ASP A 359 -17.85 -27.31 -7.67
N GLN A 360 -18.21 -27.06 -8.92
CA GLN A 360 -19.12 -25.97 -9.28
C GLN A 360 -20.48 -26.08 -8.57
N ASP A 361 -20.95 -27.29 -8.28
CA ASP A 361 -22.26 -27.53 -7.65
C ASP A 361 -22.24 -27.23 -6.13
N ARG A 362 -21.11 -26.76 -5.60
CA ARG A 362 -20.91 -26.34 -4.22
C ARG A 362 -20.59 -24.86 -4.07
N VAL A 363 -20.51 -24.13 -5.19
CA VAL A 363 -20.15 -22.71 -5.17
C VAL A 363 -21.35 -21.86 -4.81
N ASP A 364 -21.14 -20.98 -3.83
CA ASP A 364 -22.08 -19.91 -3.48
C ASP A 364 -21.46 -18.55 -3.78
N ILE A 365 -22.28 -17.59 -4.25
CA ILE A 365 -21.82 -16.23 -4.55
C ILE A 365 -22.86 -15.24 -4.03
N ASP A 366 -22.36 -14.22 -3.31
CA ASP A 366 -23.13 -13.08 -2.85
C ASP A 366 -22.55 -11.78 -3.41
N PHE A 367 -23.41 -10.84 -3.74
CA PHE A 367 -23.06 -9.45 -4.00
C PHE A 367 -23.67 -8.57 -2.92
N LEU A 368 -22.87 -7.75 -2.26
CA LEU A 368 -23.33 -6.79 -1.23
C LEU A 368 -24.19 -7.48 -0.14
N GLY A 369 -23.81 -8.72 0.22
CA GLY A 369 -24.52 -9.55 1.18
C GLY A 369 -25.82 -10.17 0.67
N VAL A 370 -26.15 -10.02 -0.62
CA VAL A 370 -27.35 -10.64 -1.22
C VAL A 370 -26.95 -11.89 -1.99
N PRO A 371 -27.58 -13.07 -1.70
CA PRO A 371 -27.33 -14.28 -2.46
C PRO A 371 -27.77 -14.16 -3.91
N VAL A 372 -26.88 -14.44 -4.85
CA VAL A 372 -27.14 -14.44 -6.31
C VAL A 372 -26.87 -15.82 -6.95
N CYS A 373 -26.07 -16.66 -6.25
CA CYS A 373 -25.82 -18.05 -6.65
C CYS A 373 -25.75 -18.94 -5.40
N ARG A 374 -26.38 -20.10 -5.45
CA ARG A 374 -26.27 -21.14 -4.41
C ARG A 374 -26.12 -22.49 -5.10
N SER A 375 -25.16 -23.28 -4.63
CA SER A 375 -24.83 -24.59 -5.18
C SER A 375 -24.67 -24.55 -6.71
N GLY A 376 -23.98 -23.52 -7.23
CA GLY A 376 -23.74 -23.31 -8.65
C GLY A 376 -24.95 -22.86 -9.47
N LEU A 377 -26.10 -22.61 -8.86
CA LEU A 377 -27.33 -22.25 -9.54
C LEU A 377 -27.82 -20.84 -9.17
N THR A 378 -28.47 -20.18 -10.13
CA THR A 378 -29.05 -18.84 -9.93
C THR A 378 -30.06 -18.84 -8.78
N VAL A 379 -29.96 -17.83 -7.92
CA VAL A 379 -30.95 -17.49 -6.91
C VAL A 379 -31.67 -16.21 -7.35
N PRO A 380 -33.01 -16.17 -7.35
CA PRO A 380 -33.77 -14.96 -7.61
C PRO A 380 -33.43 -13.86 -6.59
N MET A 381 -33.20 -12.65 -7.05
CA MET A 381 -32.96 -11.47 -6.22
C MET A 381 -33.92 -10.34 -6.62
N ASP A 382 -34.11 -9.37 -5.73
CA ASP A 382 -34.78 -8.11 -6.03
C ASP A 382 -33.81 -7.17 -6.78
N GLU A 383 -34.10 -6.96 -8.06
CA GLU A 383 -33.24 -6.12 -8.92
C GLU A 383 -33.23 -4.65 -8.47
N GLU A 384 -34.37 -4.12 -7.99
CA GLU A 384 -34.44 -2.72 -7.54
C GLU A 384 -33.66 -2.52 -6.24
N GLU A 385 -33.73 -3.48 -5.31
CA GLU A 385 -32.94 -3.46 -4.10
C GLU A 385 -31.44 -3.58 -4.42
N MET A 386 -31.05 -4.45 -5.34
CA MET A 386 -29.68 -4.61 -5.76
C MET A 386 -29.12 -3.32 -6.38
N LEU A 387 -29.86 -2.65 -7.25
CA LEU A 387 -29.46 -1.36 -7.82
C LEU A 387 -29.23 -0.31 -6.72
N ARG A 388 -30.13 -0.23 -5.71
CA ARG A 388 -29.94 0.69 -4.57
C ARG A 388 -28.66 0.40 -3.78
N ARG A 389 -28.31 -0.88 -3.60
CA ARG A 389 -27.07 -1.28 -2.91
C ARG A 389 -25.81 -0.90 -3.72
N PHE A 390 -25.90 -0.95 -5.03
CA PHE A 390 -24.81 -0.47 -5.89
C PHE A 390 -24.61 1.04 -5.88
N ASP A 391 -25.49 1.85 -5.28
CA ASP A 391 -25.26 3.28 -5.09
C ASP A 391 -24.13 3.55 -4.07
N GLU A 392 -23.84 2.59 -3.18
CA GLU A 392 -22.72 2.69 -2.25
C GLU A 392 -21.37 2.70 -2.99
N SER A 393 -20.37 3.36 -2.39
CA SER A 393 -19.02 3.46 -2.96
C SER A 393 -18.20 2.16 -2.81
N GLU A 394 -18.62 1.25 -1.95
CA GLU A 394 -17.97 -0.04 -1.70
C GLU A 394 -18.87 -1.19 -2.16
N VAL A 395 -18.31 -2.13 -2.91
CA VAL A 395 -18.98 -3.32 -3.41
C VAL A 395 -18.23 -4.56 -2.92
N GLU A 396 -18.94 -5.44 -2.22
CA GLU A 396 -18.40 -6.74 -1.83
C GLU A 396 -18.91 -7.86 -2.74
N ILE A 397 -17.99 -8.70 -3.18
CA ILE A 397 -18.25 -9.96 -3.89
C ILE A 397 -17.70 -11.08 -2.99
N ALA A 398 -18.60 -11.85 -2.36
CA ALA A 398 -18.25 -12.98 -1.53
C ALA A 398 -18.46 -14.29 -2.29
N VAL A 399 -17.47 -15.18 -2.27
CA VAL A 399 -17.50 -16.49 -2.94
C VAL A 399 -17.10 -17.56 -1.96
N ASN A 400 -17.95 -18.56 -1.80
CA ASN A 400 -17.62 -19.78 -1.05
C ASN A 400 -17.45 -20.95 -2.02
N LEU A 401 -16.27 -21.57 -2.03
CA LEU A 401 -15.95 -22.68 -2.93
C LEU A 401 -16.40 -24.06 -2.40
N GLY A 402 -16.74 -24.15 -1.11
CA GLY A 402 -17.16 -25.42 -0.48
C GLY A 402 -16.12 -26.54 -0.53
N ALA A 403 -14.83 -26.23 -0.77
CA ALA A 403 -13.75 -27.18 -0.95
C ALA A 403 -12.85 -27.34 0.29
N GLY A 404 -12.95 -26.47 1.28
CA GLY A 404 -12.13 -26.46 2.49
C GLY A 404 -12.50 -25.38 3.47
N ALA A 405 -11.54 -24.89 4.25
CA ALA A 405 -11.74 -23.84 5.26
C ALA A 405 -10.84 -22.60 5.08
N CYS A 406 -10.02 -22.59 4.02
CA CYS A 406 -9.10 -21.48 3.79
C CYS A 406 -9.80 -20.31 3.09
N SER A 407 -9.28 -19.10 3.32
CA SER A 407 -9.85 -17.88 2.79
C SER A 407 -8.79 -16.89 2.34
N ALA A 408 -9.18 -15.98 1.44
CA ALA A 408 -8.39 -14.83 1.03
C ALA A 408 -9.29 -13.66 0.65
N ARG A 409 -8.72 -12.46 0.70
CA ARG A 409 -9.36 -11.21 0.28
C ARG A 409 -8.44 -10.47 -0.68
N VAL A 410 -9.02 -9.87 -1.72
CA VAL A 410 -8.33 -8.98 -2.66
C VAL A 410 -9.17 -7.73 -2.86
N TRP A 411 -8.53 -6.55 -2.81
CA TRP A 411 -9.16 -5.28 -3.13
C TRP A 411 -8.84 -4.89 -4.56
N THR A 412 -9.88 -4.40 -5.25
CA THR A 412 -9.76 -3.86 -6.60
C THR A 412 -10.75 -2.68 -6.76
N CYS A 413 -10.90 -2.20 -7.96
CA CYS A 413 -11.91 -1.21 -8.32
C CYS A 413 -12.72 -1.68 -9.53
N ASP A 414 -13.78 -0.98 -9.86
CA ASP A 414 -14.49 -1.13 -11.14
C ASP A 414 -13.60 -0.73 -12.33
N LEU A 415 -14.05 -0.97 -13.54
CA LEU A 415 -13.38 -0.56 -14.79
C LEU A 415 -14.32 0.33 -15.60
N THR A 416 -13.99 1.62 -15.63
CA THR A 416 -14.74 2.66 -16.29
C THR A 416 -14.14 3.05 -17.64
N HIS A 417 -14.81 3.90 -18.41
CA HIS A 417 -14.27 4.50 -19.63
C HIS A 417 -13.07 5.41 -19.34
N ASP A 418 -13.02 6.02 -18.17
CA ASP A 418 -11.96 6.96 -17.77
C ASP A 418 -10.62 6.25 -17.62
N TYR A 419 -10.57 4.96 -17.25
CA TYR A 419 -9.33 4.20 -17.25
C TYR A 419 -8.64 4.23 -18.62
N VAL A 420 -9.40 4.01 -19.71
CA VAL A 420 -8.85 4.04 -21.07
C VAL A 420 -8.45 5.46 -21.46
N THR A 421 -9.25 6.47 -21.10
CA THR A 421 -8.95 7.88 -21.38
C THR A 421 -7.65 8.30 -20.70
N ILE A 422 -7.52 8.04 -19.41
CA ILE A 422 -6.33 8.39 -18.59
C ILE A 422 -5.08 7.73 -19.18
N ASN A 423 -5.12 6.42 -19.44
CA ASN A 423 -3.95 5.69 -19.93
C ASN A 423 -3.65 5.94 -21.41
N GLY A 424 -4.63 6.35 -22.20
CA GLY A 424 -4.43 6.79 -23.59
C GLY A 424 -3.71 8.14 -23.69
N ASP A 425 -3.95 9.02 -22.72
CA ASP A 425 -3.38 10.38 -22.68
C ASP A 425 -2.10 10.48 -21.84
N TYR A 426 -1.95 9.62 -20.83
CA TYR A 426 -0.79 9.63 -19.95
C TYR A 426 0.36 8.79 -20.52
N ARG A 427 1.52 9.42 -20.66
CA ARG A 427 2.73 8.73 -21.08
C ARG A 427 3.53 8.30 -19.85
N THR A 428 3.60 7.00 -19.63
CA THR A 428 4.45 6.38 -18.60
C THR A 428 5.82 6.00 -19.13
#